data_9f2b96912463facb48b158f38b3f64fb
#
_entry.id   9f2b96912463facb48b158f38b3f64fb
#
_cell.length_a   1.000
_cell.length_b   1.000
_cell.length_c   1.000
_cell.angle_alpha   90.00
_cell.angle_beta   90.00
_cell.angle_gamma   90.00
#
_symmetry.space_group_name_H-M   'P 1'
#
loop_
_entity.id
_entity.type
_entity.pdbx_description
1 polymer ?
#
loop_
_entity_poly.entity_id
_entity_poly.type
_entity_poly.pdbx_seq_one_letter_code
_entity_poly.pdbx_strand_id
1 'polypeptide(L)'
;MTNKNKLTTKEFLMPFILITSLFFLWGIAHGMIDTLDKHFQQILNLKKWQSSFIQFSLYGAYFVMALPAGYFMRRFGYKKGIILGLSLFAAGAFLIAGTTSFESFWIFLTCLFILGSGLATLETAANPYSTKLGPQESAARRINFAQSFNGLAWIIGPLIGLYIYGNQNNAAGEKLTSMILPLSIIGLVVLTVALIFTRLPLPEITEEEVGLGHGIDVSGVEDKPSFHKPLINQPHFVLGVVAQFCYVAAQTGIFSYLINFVTDESQYPRFEVKNGPYFLSIGFALFMIGRMSGSYIMGFVKPTRVLALYSALCILLLPVVSLEMGWFSLIALYVVFFLMSIMFPTIFALGIKDLGPKTKKAASFIVMAVVGGAIFPPLMGWISDIYTMSVGFFAPIPLFLFILYYSLKGHQVKA
;
A
#
# COMPACT_ATOMS: atom_id res chain seq x y z
N MET A 1 -16.63 3.27 -33.14
CA MET A 1 -16.38 2.92 -31.71
C MET A 1 -16.98 4.02 -30.86
N THR A 2 -18.05 3.74 -30.15
CA THR A 2 -18.74 4.69 -29.29
C THR A 2 -17.79 5.21 -28.19
N ASN A 3 -17.89 6.49 -27.84
CA ASN A 3 -17.02 7.18 -26.85
C ASN A 3 -17.01 6.51 -25.46
N LYS A 4 -17.97 5.62 -25.18
CA LYS A 4 -18.16 4.86 -23.93
C LYS A 4 -17.03 3.87 -23.60
N ASN A 5 -16.25 3.42 -24.57
CA ASN A 5 -15.18 2.42 -24.35
C ASN A 5 -13.77 3.01 -24.25
N LYS A 6 -13.61 4.32 -24.35
CA LYS A 6 -12.29 4.95 -24.23
C LYS A 6 -11.89 5.09 -22.74
N LEU A 7 -10.63 4.79 -22.44
CA LEU A 7 -10.08 4.92 -21.09
C LEU A 7 -10.05 6.40 -20.66
N THR A 8 -9.66 7.29 -21.58
CA THR A 8 -9.63 8.76 -21.41
C THR A 8 -9.92 9.45 -22.73
N THR A 9 -10.15 10.76 -22.71
CA THR A 9 -10.30 11.59 -23.92
C THR A 9 -8.99 12.25 -24.28
N LYS A 10 -8.85 12.79 -25.50
CA LYS A 10 -7.63 13.48 -25.94
C LYS A 10 -7.27 14.67 -25.01
N GLU A 11 -8.26 15.36 -24.51
CA GLU A 11 -8.12 16.50 -23.61
C GLU A 11 -7.50 16.09 -22.26
N PHE A 12 -7.92 14.94 -21.71
CA PHE A 12 -7.44 14.44 -20.42
C PHE A 12 -6.26 13.48 -20.53
N LEU A 13 -5.76 13.18 -21.73
CA LEU A 13 -4.69 12.20 -21.91
C LEU A 13 -3.42 12.62 -21.16
N MET A 14 -2.99 13.88 -21.31
CA MET A 14 -1.78 14.36 -20.63
C MET A 14 -1.93 14.41 -19.12
N PRO A 15 -3.00 14.98 -18.53
CA PRO A 15 -3.27 14.85 -17.09
C PRO A 15 -3.31 13.42 -16.62
N PHE A 16 -3.90 12.49 -17.38
CA PHE A 16 -3.97 11.09 -17.00
C PHE A 16 -2.61 10.40 -17.00
N ILE A 17 -1.75 10.65 -17.98
CA ILE A 17 -0.36 10.13 -18.00
C ILE A 17 0.41 10.64 -16.78
N LEU A 18 0.30 11.94 -16.47
CA LEU A 18 0.99 12.52 -15.32
C LEU A 18 0.50 11.95 -13.99
N ILE A 19 -0.82 11.80 -13.82
CA ILE A 19 -1.36 11.18 -12.62
C ILE A 19 -0.91 9.72 -12.52
N THR A 20 -0.91 8.98 -13.63
CA THR A 20 -0.42 7.59 -13.67
C THR A 20 1.06 7.49 -13.28
N SER A 21 1.89 8.46 -13.68
CA SER A 21 3.30 8.51 -13.26
C SER A 21 3.47 8.71 -11.75
N LEU A 22 2.54 9.42 -11.09
CA LEU A 22 2.56 9.54 -9.63
C LEU A 22 2.37 8.19 -8.95
N PHE A 23 1.47 7.33 -9.46
CA PHE A 23 1.27 5.98 -8.92
C PHE A 23 2.55 5.15 -9.00
N PHE A 24 3.30 5.29 -10.08
CA PHE A 24 4.59 4.64 -10.22
C PHE A 24 5.63 5.19 -9.21
N LEU A 25 5.73 6.51 -9.08
CA LEU A 25 6.70 7.15 -8.20
C LEU A 25 6.52 6.75 -6.73
N TRP A 26 5.29 6.82 -6.21
CA TRP A 26 5.08 6.40 -4.83
C TRP A 26 5.20 4.89 -4.63
N GLY A 27 4.90 4.11 -5.68
CA GLY A 27 5.10 2.66 -5.67
C GLY A 27 6.56 2.26 -5.49
N ILE A 28 7.50 2.99 -6.09
CA ILE A 28 8.95 2.77 -5.89
C ILE A 28 9.31 2.96 -4.40
N ALA A 29 8.84 4.05 -3.78
CA ALA A 29 9.13 4.30 -2.37
C ALA A 29 8.62 3.18 -1.47
N HIS A 30 7.38 2.71 -1.68
CA HIS A 30 6.84 1.58 -0.93
C HIS A 30 7.63 0.28 -1.18
N GLY A 31 7.95 -0.03 -2.43
CA GLY A 31 8.70 -1.24 -2.78
C GLY A 31 10.11 -1.29 -2.19
N MET A 32 10.72 -0.13 -1.89
CA MET A 32 12.04 -0.06 -1.26
C MET A 32 12.01 -0.28 0.26
N ILE A 33 10.88 -0.06 0.92
CA ILE A 33 10.77 -0.01 2.39
C ILE A 33 11.31 -1.29 3.05
N ASP A 34 10.88 -2.44 2.59
CA ASP A 34 11.24 -3.72 3.19
C ASP A 34 12.73 -4.05 2.98
N THR A 35 13.28 -3.60 1.87
CA THR A 35 14.72 -3.70 1.59
C THR A 35 15.53 -2.77 2.51
N LEU A 36 15.05 -1.56 2.75
CA LEU A 36 15.65 -0.61 3.69
C LEU A 36 15.57 -1.12 5.12
N ASP A 37 14.47 -1.74 5.53
CA ASP A 37 14.33 -2.37 6.85
C ASP A 37 15.46 -3.38 7.09
N LYS A 38 15.64 -4.33 6.19
CA LYS A 38 16.70 -5.33 6.29
C LYS A 38 18.10 -4.70 6.27
N HIS A 39 18.31 -3.66 5.47
CA HIS A 39 19.57 -2.93 5.40
C HIS A 39 19.93 -2.29 6.74
N PHE A 40 18.98 -1.58 7.37
CA PHE A 40 19.17 -0.98 8.69
C PHE A 40 19.37 -2.01 9.79
N GLN A 41 18.69 -3.15 9.75
CA GLN A 41 18.94 -4.26 10.68
C GLN A 41 20.41 -4.65 10.69
N GLN A 42 21.03 -4.74 9.50
CA GLN A 42 22.41 -5.19 9.37
C GLN A 42 23.43 -4.14 9.76
N ILE A 43 23.24 -2.88 9.33
CA ILE A 43 24.22 -1.81 9.57
C ILE A 43 24.25 -1.40 11.03
N LEU A 44 23.06 -1.23 11.64
CA LEU A 44 22.94 -0.73 13.00
C LEU A 44 22.74 -1.86 14.03
N ASN A 45 22.86 -3.12 13.61
CA ASN A 45 22.65 -4.30 14.43
C ASN A 45 21.35 -4.25 15.23
N LEU A 46 20.24 -3.84 14.56
CA LEU A 46 18.94 -3.70 15.18
C LEU A 46 18.24 -5.04 15.30
N LYS A 47 17.47 -5.20 16.37
CA LYS A 47 16.50 -6.30 16.47
C LYS A 47 15.40 -6.13 15.45
N LYS A 48 14.73 -7.21 15.05
CA LYS A 48 13.65 -7.18 14.04
C LYS A 48 12.51 -6.23 14.43
N TRP A 49 12.10 -6.23 15.70
CA TRP A 49 11.06 -5.31 16.19
C TRP A 49 11.49 -3.84 16.14
N GLN A 50 12.78 -3.55 16.32
CA GLN A 50 13.30 -2.18 16.26
C GLN A 50 13.32 -1.65 14.83
N SER A 51 13.78 -2.46 13.88
CA SER A 51 13.82 -2.05 12.47
C SER A 51 12.44 -1.83 11.87
N SER A 52 11.43 -2.57 12.34
CA SER A 52 10.05 -2.39 11.89
C SER A 52 9.42 -1.04 12.28
N PHE A 53 10.10 -0.19 13.08
CA PHE A 53 9.75 1.23 13.22
C PHE A 53 9.84 1.99 11.88
N ILE A 54 10.53 1.46 10.88
CA ILE A 54 10.48 1.96 9.50
C ILE A 54 9.04 1.90 8.98
N GLN A 55 8.39 0.75 9.12
CA GLN A 55 6.99 0.57 8.75
C GLN A 55 6.07 1.46 9.61
N PHE A 56 6.34 1.52 10.91
CA PHE A 56 5.58 2.38 11.83
C PHE A 56 5.65 3.85 11.42
N SER A 57 6.83 4.35 11.06
CA SER A 57 7.02 5.73 10.64
C SER A 57 6.23 6.02 9.36
N LEU A 58 6.35 5.17 8.33
CA LEU A 58 5.67 5.36 7.06
C LEU A 58 4.15 5.30 7.20
N TYR A 59 3.61 4.20 7.73
CA TYR A 59 2.15 4.00 7.85
C TYR A 59 1.53 4.87 8.95
N GLY A 60 2.30 5.25 9.96
CA GLY A 60 1.92 6.28 10.93
C GLY A 60 1.73 7.64 10.28
N ALA A 61 2.60 8.02 9.32
CA ALA A 61 2.45 9.24 8.55
C ALA A 61 1.13 9.22 7.72
N TYR A 62 0.78 8.08 7.14
CA TYR A 62 -0.52 7.92 6.44
C TYR A 62 -1.71 8.18 7.36
N PHE A 63 -1.68 7.62 8.57
CA PHE A 63 -2.75 7.83 9.55
C PHE A 63 -2.90 9.29 9.94
N VAL A 64 -1.79 9.96 10.23
CA VAL A 64 -1.78 11.37 10.67
C VAL A 64 -2.15 12.32 9.53
N MET A 65 -1.63 12.08 8.31
CA MET A 65 -1.75 13.03 7.20
C MET A 65 -3.00 12.86 6.34
N ALA A 66 -3.69 11.72 6.37
CA ALA A 66 -4.85 11.47 5.52
C ALA A 66 -5.97 12.50 5.70
N LEU A 67 -6.29 12.87 6.94
CA LEU A 67 -7.31 13.89 7.24
C LEU A 67 -6.84 15.32 6.96
N PRO A 68 -5.64 15.78 7.40
CA PRO A 68 -5.10 17.09 7.05
C PRO A 68 -4.98 17.29 5.54
N ALA A 69 -4.51 16.28 4.80
CA ALA A 69 -4.40 16.35 3.35
C ALA A 69 -5.77 16.52 2.68
N GLY A 70 -6.78 15.75 3.13
CA GLY A 70 -8.16 15.91 2.65
C GLY A 70 -8.73 17.30 2.94
N TYR A 71 -8.47 17.85 4.13
CA TYR A 71 -8.89 19.22 4.47
C TYR A 71 -8.17 20.28 3.60
N PHE A 72 -6.87 20.11 3.40
CA PHE A 72 -6.07 21.00 2.53
C PHE A 72 -6.62 21.02 1.09
N MET A 73 -6.92 19.83 0.54
CA MET A 73 -7.46 19.72 -0.82
C MET A 73 -8.86 20.30 -0.98
N ARG A 74 -9.71 20.22 0.05
CA ARG A 74 -11.02 20.88 0.04
C ARG A 74 -10.88 22.40 -0.07
N ARG A 75 -9.89 22.98 0.61
CA ARG A 75 -9.70 24.43 0.63
C ARG A 75 -8.92 24.95 -0.58
N PHE A 76 -7.93 24.21 -1.07
CA PHE A 76 -6.96 24.68 -2.05
C PHE A 76 -6.98 23.96 -3.40
N GLY A 77 -7.82 22.92 -3.54
CA GLY A 77 -7.94 22.11 -4.75
C GLY A 77 -6.93 20.95 -4.83
N TYR A 78 -7.21 20.00 -5.70
CA TYR A 78 -6.40 18.77 -5.87
C TYR A 78 -5.01 19.06 -6.43
N LYS A 79 -4.87 20.01 -7.37
CA LYS A 79 -3.58 20.39 -7.95
C LYS A 79 -2.58 20.82 -6.86
N LYS A 80 -3.00 21.69 -5.95
CA LYS A 80 -2.15 22.15 -4.84
C LYS A 80 -1.86 21.03 -3.85
N GLY A 81 -2.81 20.12 -3.63
CA GLY A 81 -2.60 18.92 -2.84
C GLY A 81 -1.52 18.00 -3.42
N ILE A 82 -1.54 17.77 -4.73
CA ILE A 82 -0.51 16.97 -5.44
C ILE A 82 0.86 17.65 -5.31
N ILE A 83 0.95 18.96 -5.54
CA ILE A 83 2.22 19.72 -5.43
C ILE A 83 2.76 19.64 -3.99
N LEU A 84 1.92 19.81 -2.98
CA LEU A 84 2.30 19.66 -1.58
C LEU A 84 2.84 18.26 -1.30
N GLY A 85 2.13 17.23 -1.75
CA GLY A 85 2.54 15.83 -1.56
C GLY A 85 3.87 15.52 -2.23
N LEU A 86 4.07 15.96 -3.48
CA LEU A 86 5.35 15.84 -4.20
C LEU A 86 6.48 16.58 -3.49
N SER A 87 6.20 17.80 -2.98
CA SER A 87 7.20 18.59 -2.25
C SER A 87 7.65 17.91 -0.96
N LEU A 88 6.70 17.37 -0.19
CA LEU A 88 7.00 16.62 1.03
C LEU A 88 7.76 15.32 0.72
N PHE A 89 7.37 14.61 -0.35
CA PHE A 89 8.06 13.40 -0.78
C PHE A 89 9.52 13.72 -1.17
N ALA A 90 9.75 14.73 -2.03
CA ALA A 90 11.08 15.13 -2.44
C ALA A 90 11.92 15.61 -1.23
N ALA A 91 11.35 16.43 -0.35
CA ALA A 91 12.00 16.89 0.87
C ALA A 91 12.41 15.71 1.75
N GLY A 92 11.52 14.76 2.00
CA GLY A 92 11.82 13.54 2.76
C GLY A 92 12.95 12.73 2.15
N ALA A 93 12.94 12.53 0.82
CA ALA A 93 14.00 11.80 0.11
C ALA A 93 15.37 12.50 0.23
N PHE A 94 15.44 13.81 0.04
CA PHE A 94 16.67 14.58 0.22
C PHE A 94 17.15 14.64 1.68
N LEU A 95 16.22 14.75 2.63
CA LEU A 95 16.56 14.71 4.04
C LEU A 95 17.15 13.36 4.43
N ILE A 96 16.58 12.25 3.97
CA ILE A 96 17.15 10.91 4.20
C ILE A 96 18.56 10.84 3.61
N ALA A 97 18.74 11.27 2.36
CA ALA A 97 20.05 11.29 1.71
C ALA A 97 21.07 12.16 2.47
N GLY A 98 20.68 13.33 2.97
CA GLY A 98 21.54 14.25 3.71
C GLY A 98 21.85 13.81 5.13
N THR A 99 21.01 12.96 5.74
CA THR A 99 21.20 12.51 7.14
C THR A 99 21.95 11.20 7.28
N THR A 100 22.36 10.58 6.19
CA THR A 100 23.16 9.33 6.22
C THR A 100 24.47 9.46 7.01
N SER A 101 25.05 10.67 7.07
CA SER A 101 26.26 10.96 7.82
C SER A 101 26.06 10.98 9.36
N PHE A 102 24.83 11.09 9.83
CA PHE A 102 24.52 11.15 11.27
C PHE A 102 24.38 9.77 11.93
N GLU A 103 24.34 8.69 11.15
CA GLU A 103 24.19 7.29 11.60
C GLU A 103 23.09 7.09 12.66
N SER A 104 22.06 7.95 12.66
CA SER A 104 20.98 7.94 13.63
C SER A 104 19.71 7.37 13.04
N PHE A 105 19.29 6.22 13.55
CA PHE A 105 18.03 5.58 13.15
C PHE A 105 16.79 6.46 13.38
N TRP A 106 16.77 7.21 14.50
CA TRP A 106 15.65 8.08 14.83
C TRP A 106 15.52 9.28 13.88
N ILE A 107 16.66 9.85 13.46
CA ILE A 107 16.66 10.92 12.45
C ILE A 107 16.13 10.37 11.12
N PHE A 108 16.58 9.18 10.71
CA PHE A 108 16.07 8.51 9.53
C PHE A 108 14.55 8.31 9.59
N LEU A 109 14.02 7.79 10.71
CA LEU A 109 12.57 7.60 10.88
C LEU A 109 11.80 8.93 10.78
N THR A 110 12.32 10.02 11.32
CA THR A 110 11.70 11.36 11.20
C THR A 110 11.65 11.82 9.74
N CYS A 111 12.74 11.65 9.00
CA CYS A 111 12.80 11.98 7.58
C CYS A 111 11.86 11.09 6.76
N LEU A 112 11.76 9.81 7.11
CA LEU A 112 10.84 8.86 6.50
C LEU A 112 9.37 9.21 6.79
N PHE A 113 9.06 9.72 7.97
CA PHE A 113 7.72 10.22 8.29
C PHE A 113 7.34 11.42 7.41
N ILE A 114 8.29 12.33 7.13
CA ILE A 114 8.07 13.46 6.19
C ILE A 114 7.80 12.92 4.78
N LEU A 115 8.62 11.95 4.33
CA LEU A 115 8.42 11.28 3.04
C LEU A 115 7.03 10.61 2.98
N GLY A 116 6.69 9.83 3.99
CA GLY A 116 5.40 9.16 4.12
C GLY A 116 4.21 10.12 4.14
N SER A 117 4.38 11.30 4.75
CA SER A 117 3.37 12.37 4.72
C SER A 117 3.13 12.89 3.30
N GLY A 118 4.19 12.96 2.49
CA GLY A 118 4.09 13.27 1.06
C GLY A 118 3.32 12.20 0.30
N LEU A 119 3.66 10.92 0.52
CA LEU A 119 2.98 9.79 -0.13
C LEU A 119 1.49 9.74 0.24
N ALA A 120 1.15 9.89 1.51
CA ALA A 120 -0.23 9.91 1.99
C ALA A 120 -1.04 11.05 1.34
N THR A 121 -0.43 12.24 1.20
CA THR A 121 -1.06 13.40 0.54
C THR A 121 -1.28 13.14 -0.95
N LEU A 122 -0.29 12.55 -1.63
CA LEU A 122 -0.40 12.18 -3.05
C LEU A 122 -1.50 11.14 -3.28
N GLU A 123 -1.56 10.11 -2.48
CA GLU A 123 -2.54 9.04 -2.62
C GLU A 123 -3.97 9.56 -2.38
N THR A 124 -4.14 10.41 -1.37
CA THR A 124 -5.43 11.05 -1.07
C THR A 124 -5.88 11.96 -2.22
N ALA A 125 -4.96 12.58 -2.97
CA ALA A 125 -5.26 13.44 -4.11
C ALA A 125 -5.46 12.65 -5.42
N ALA A 126 -4.51 11.80 -5.78
CA ALA A 126 -4.43 11.18 -7.10
C ALA A 126 -5.51 10.12 -7.35
N ASN A 127 -5.92 9.38 -6.31
CA ASN A 127 -6.97 8.38 -6.44
C ASN A 127 -8.30 8.98 -6.95
N PRO A 128 -8.92 9.95 -6.27
CA PRO A 128 -10.16 10.54 -6.76
C PRO A 128 -9.95 11.35 -8.05
N TYR A 129 -8.81 12.01 -8.21
CA TYR A 129 -8.52 12.77 -9.41
C TYR A 129 -8.45 11.88 -10.66
N SER A 130 -7.81 10.71 -10.57
CA SER A 130 -7.71 9.76 -11.68
C SER A 130 -9.08 9.30 -12.20
N THR A 131 -10.09 9.20 -11.32
CA THR A 131 -11.44 8.78 -11.71
C THR A 131 -12.17 9.83 -12.54
N LYS A 132 -11.73 11.08 -12.52
CA LYS A 132 -12.37 12.22 -13.20
C LYS A 132 -11.76 12.55 -14.56
N LEU A 133 -10.63 11.93 -14.92
CA LEU A 133 -9.90 12.24 -16.17
C LEU A 133 -10.44 11.45 -17.37
N GLY A 134 -11.74 11.50 -17.62
CA GLY A 134 -12.40 10.85 -18.77
C GLY A 134 -13.83 10.39 -18.46
N PRO A 135 -14.45 9.56 -19.33
CA PRO A 135 -15.82 9.10 -19.17
C PRO A 135 -16.06 8.40 -17.84
N GLN A 136 -17.20 8.65 -17.20
CA GLN A 136 -17.53 8.10 -15.88
C GLN A 136 -17.61 6.57 -15.89
N GLU A 137 -18.12 6.00 -16.97
CA GLU A 137 -18.25 4.54 -17.14
C GLU A 137 -16.89 3.82 -17.12
N SER A 138 -15.80 4.52 -17.47
CA SER A 138 -14.44 3.98 -17.45
C SER A 138 -13.63 4.36 -16.21
N ALA A 139 -14.22 5.03 -15.20
CA ALA A 139 -13.53 5.51 -14.01
C ALA A 139 -12.80 4.37 -13.24
N ALA A 140 -13.49 3.25 -13.02
CA ALA A 140 -12.91 2.08 -12.36
C ALA A 140 -11.74 1.48 -13.18
N ARG A 141 -11.84 1.46 -14.51
CA ARG A 141 -10.75 1.01 -15.37
C ARG A 141 -9.54 1.93 -15.32
N ARG A 142 -9.76 3.25 -15.23
CA ARG A 142 -8.67 4.23 -15.11
C ARG A 142 -7.86 4.07 -13.84
N ILE A 143 -8.54 3.97 -12.69
CA ILE A 143 -7.83 3.79 -11.42
C ILE A 143 -7.10 2.45 -11.38
N ASN A 144 -7.71 1.36 -11.89
CA ASN A 144 -7.04 0.06 -11.98
C ASN A 144 -5.82 0.09 -12.91
N PHE A 145 -5.91 0.80 -14.04
CA PHE A 145 -4.77 1.00 -14.93
C PHE A 145 -3.63 1.76 -14.25
N ALA A 146 -3.94 2.88 -13.57
CA ALA A 146 -2.94 3.64 -12.82
C ALA A 146 -2.32 2.81 -11.68
N GLN A 147 -3.12 2.03 -10.96
CA GLN A 147 -2.65 1.12 -9.90
C GLN A 147 -1.76 -0.02 -10.44
N SER A 148 -1.87 -0.38 -11.71
CA SER A 148 -0.96 -1.36 -12.31
C SER A 148 0.47 -0.83 -12.39
N PHE A 149 0.65 0.48 -12.63
CA PHE A 149 1.97 1.13 -12.58
C PHE A 149 2.54 1.18 -11.17
N ASN A 150 1.70 1.37 -10.17
CA ASN A 150 2.11 1.22 -8.78
C ASN A 150 2.60 -0.20 -8.48
N GLY A 151 1.85 -1.23 -8.91
CA GLY A 151 2.26 -2.64 -8.76
C GLY A 151 3.58 -2.96 -9.46
N LEU A 152 3.81 -2.41 -10.66
CA LEU A 152 5.09 -2.54 -11.37
C LEU A 152 6.24 -1.91 -10.57
N ALA A 153 6.00 -0.75 -9.98
CA ALA A 153 6.99 -0.07 -9.15
C ALA A 153 7.35 -0.86 -7.88
N TRP A 154 6.40 -1.56 -7.28
CA TRP A 154 6.67 -2.46 -6.15
C TRP A 154 7.61 -3.62 -6.52
N ILE A 155 7.56 -4.11 -7.75
CA ILE A 155 8.51 -5.13 -8.25
C ILE A 155 9.91 -4.53 -8.42
N ILE A 156 9.99 -3.28 -8.90
CA ILE A 156 11.26 -2.59 -9.18
C ILE A 156 11.90 -2.07 -7.89
N GLY A 157 11.11 -1.64 -6.92
CA GLY A 157 11.59 -1.04 -5.67
C GLY A 157 12.67 -1.87 -4.96
N PRO A 158 12.43 -3.16 -4.67
CA PRO A 158 13.45 -4.00 -4.05
C PRO A 158 14.71 -4.17 -4.91
N LEU A 159 14.58 -4.14 -6.25
CA LEU A 159 15.74 -4.26 -7.16
C LEU A 159 16.67 -3.03 -7.08
N ILE A 160 16.12 -1.84 -6.78
CA ILE A 160 16.94 -0.66 -6.47
C ILE A 160 17.78 -0.93 -5.21
N GLY A 161 17.24 -1.69 -4.26
CA GLY A 161 17.95 -2.12 -3.06
C GLY A 161 19.17 -2.99 -3.36
N LEU A 162 19.24 -3.69 -4.50
CA LEU A 162 20.43 -4.45 -4.90
C LEU A 162 21.66 -3.55 -5.08
N TYR A 163 21.46 -2.32 -5.57
CA TYR A 163 22.55 -1.34 -5.65
C TYR A 163 23.06 -1.00 -4.25
N ILE A 164 22.15 -0.89 -3.28
CA ILE A 164 22.49 -0.61 -1.88
C ILE A 164 23.27 -1.77 -1.27
N TYR A 165 22.89 -3.03 -1.56
CA TYR A 165 23.59 -4.22 -1.07
C TYR A 165 24.91 -4.51 -1.82
N GLY A 166 25.00 -4.20 -3.10
CA GLY A 166 26.18 -4.48 -3.94
C GLY A 166 27.46 -3.76 -3.46
N ASN A 167 27.31 -2.65 -2.75
CA ASN A 167 28.42 -1.86 -2.21
C ASN A 167 28.86 -2.29 -0.78
N GLN A 168 28.46 -3.48 -0.32
CA GLN A 168 28.76 -3.95 1.04
C GLN A 168 30.23 -4.32 1.31
N ASN A 169 31.12 -4.30 0.31
CA ASN A 169 32.55 -4.63 0.53
C ASN A 169 33.33 -3.51 1.27
N ASN A 170 32.68 -2.42 1.61
CA ASN A 170 33.29 -1.24 2.21
C ASN A 170 32.97 -1.13 3.72
N ALA A 171 33.75 -0.32 4.46
CA ALA A 171 33.58 -0.11 5.92
C ALA A 171 32.19 0.40 6.31
N ALA A 172 31.81 0.24 7.59
CA ALA A 172 30.43 0.50 8.06
C ALA A 172 29.88 1.90 7.70
N GLY A 173 30.74 2.95 7.68
CA GLY A 173 30.34 4.31 7.28
C GLY A 173 30.00 4.47 5.80
N GLU A 174 30.55 3.63 4.91
CA GLU A 174 30.27 3.68 3.48
C GLU A 174 28.96 2.97 3.12
N LYS A 175 28.41 2.15 4.03
CA LYS A 175 27.17 1.39 3.82
C LYS A 175 25.93 2.29 3.81
N LEU A 176 25.87 3.31 4.66
CA LEU A 176 24.76 4.28 4.65
C LEU A 176 24.88 5.25 3.46
N THR A 177 26.10 5.58 3.04
CA THR A 177 26.32 6.47 1.88
C THR A 177 25.82 5.87 0.57
N SER A 178 25.70 4.54 0.47
CA SER A 178 25.11 3.86 -0.70
C SER A 178 23.65 4.25 -0.96
N MET A 179 22.93 4.74 0.05
CA MET A 179 21.55 5.20 -0.06
C MET A 179 21.46 6.63 -0.64
N ILE A 180 22.54 7.42 -0.59
CA ILE A 180 22.53 8.83 -1.03
C ILE A 180 22.13 8.94 -2.50
N LEU A 181 22.77 8.17 -3.36
CA LEU A 181 22.54 8.28 -4.81
C LEU A 181 21.11 7.87 -5.21
N PRO A 182 20.58 6.70 -4.83
CA PRO A 182 19.20 6.32 -5.17
C PRO A 182 18.15 7.32 -4.65
N LEU A 183 18.28 7.76 -3.39
CA LEU A 183 17.32 8.69 -2.79
C LEU A 183 17.42 10.09 -3.38
N SER A 184 18.63 10.56 -3.71
CA SER A 184 18.83 11.85 -4.39
C SER A 184 18.24 11.84 -5.80
N ILE A 185 18.40 10.74 -6.55
CA ILE A 185 17.78 10.58 -7.86
C ILE A 185 16.25 10.60 -7.74
N ILE A 186 15.68 9.83 -6.80
CA ILE A 186 14.24 9.82 -6.54
C ILE A 186 13.76 11.23 -6.18
N GLY A 187 14.44 11.89 -5.24
CA GLY A 187 14.11 13.25 -4.83
C GLY A 187 14.13 14.25 -5.99
N LEU A 188 15.14 14.17 -6.86
CA LEU A 188 15.27 15.04 -8.04
C LEU A 188 14.16 14.77 -9.07
N VAL A 189 13.84 13.50 -9.34
CA VAL A 189 12.75 13.10 -10.25
C VAL A 189 11.42 13.62 -9.71
N VAL A 190 11.13 13.40 -8.42
CA VAL A 190 9.89 13.85 -7.78
C VAL A 190 9.78 15.37 -7.78
N LEU A 191 10.87 16.08 -7.48
CA LEU A 191 10.91 17.55 -7.54
C LEU A 191 10.68 18.04 -8.96
N THR A 192 11.28 17.41 -9.97
CA THR A 192 11.06 17.76 -11.39
C THR A 192 9.59 17.57 -11.76
N VAL A 193 8.97 16.46 -11.33
CA VAL A 193 7.54 16.23 -11.54
C VAL A 193 6.70 17.29 -10.82
N ALA A 194 7.06 17.68 -9.58
CA ALA A 194 6.38 18.75 -8.86
C ALA A 194 6.43 20.08 -9.65
N LEU A 195 7.58 20.45 -10.19
CA LEU A 195 7.76 21.65 -11.02
C LEU A 195 6.92 21.60 -12.31
N ILE A 196 6.85 20.43 -12.96
CA ILE A 196 5.97 20.22 -14.11
C ILE A 196 4.51 20.47 -13.72
N PHE A 197 4.06 19.90 -12.58
CA PHE A 197 2.69 20.10 -12.10
C PHE A 197 2.36 21.55 -11.77
N THR A 198 3.32 22.39 -11.35
CA THR A 198 3.07 23.83 -11.13
C THR A 198 2.69 24.53 -12.42
N ARG A 199 3.33 24.16 -13.54
CA ARG A 199 3.19 24.86 -14.84
C ARG A 199 2.04 24.37 -15.70
N LEU A 200 1.55 23.15 -15.46
CA LEU A 200 0.50 22.55 -16.28
C LEU A 200 -0.89 23.06 -15.86
N PRO A 201 -1.75 23.43 -16.82
CA PRO A 201 -3.15 23.70 -16.55
C PRO A 201 -3.87 22.37 -16.32
N LEU A 202 -3.91 21.93 -15.05
CA LEU A 202 -4.73 20.78 -14.68
C LEU A 202 -6.16 21.27 -14.43
N PRO A 203 -7.20 20.60 -14.95
CA PRO A 203 -8.58 20.94 -14.65
C PRO A 203 -8.80 20.87 -13.14
N GLU A 204 -9.24 21.96 -12.52
CA GLU A 204 -9.64 21.95 -11.12
C GLU A 204 -10.98 21.23 -11.02
N ILE A 205 -11.00 20.15 -10.26
CA ILE A 205 -12.20 19.41 -9.97
C ILE A 205 -12.74 19.93 -8.65
N THR A 206 -13.79 20.76 -8.72
CA THR A 206 -14.47 21.27 -7.53
C THR A 206 -15.22 20.16 -6.78
N GLU A 207 -15.41 20.32 -5.46
CA GLU A 207 -16.18 19.34 -4.66
C GLU A 207 -17.62 19.20 -5.15
N GLU A 208 -18.20 20.24 -5.73
CA GLU A 208 -19.50 20.20 -6.37
C GLU A 208 -19.50 19.25 -7.58
N GLU A 209 -18.45 19.24 -8.41
CA GLU A 209 -18.30 18.27 -9.50
C GLU A 209 -17.94 16.86 -9.01
N VAL A 210 -17.27 16.73 -7.86
CA VAL A 210 -17.04 15.43 -7.20
C VAL A 210 -18.29 14.97 -6.44
N GLY A 211 -19.08 15.93 -5.93
CA GLY A 211 -20.35 15.71 -5.23
C GLY A 211 -21.55 15.56 -6.17
N LEU A 212 -21.52 16.35 -7.23
CA LEU A 212 -22.50 16.39 -8.31
C LEU A 212 -22.04 15.64 -9.56
N GLY A 213 -20.96 14.87 -9.47
CA GLY A 213 -20.58 13.94 -10.55
C GLY A 213 -21.79 13.10 -10.88
N HIS A 214 -22.58 13.75 -11.70
CA HIS A 214 -23.84 13.37 -12.31
C HIS A 214 -24.38 12.11 -11.72
N GLY A 215 -25.29 12.32 -10.85
CA GLY A 215 -26.48 11.51 -10.80
C GLY A 215 -26.21 10.09 -11.21
N ILE A 216 -25.90 9.23 -10.33
CA ILE A 216 -26.98 8.34 -9.99
C ILE A 216 -28.12 9.30 -9.71
N ASP A 217 -28.97 9.41 -10.70
CA ASP A 217 -30.24 10.13 -10.62
C ASP A 217 -30.87 9.70 -9.28
N VAL A 218 -30.82 10.59 -8.27
CA VAL A 218 -31.30 10.25 -6.92
C VAL A 218 -32.82 10.02 -6.96
N SER A 219 -33.46 10.42 -8.08
CA SER A 219 -34.86 10.17 -8.38
C SER A 219 -35.20 8.67 -8.63
N GLY A 220 -34.19 7.79 -8.79
CA GLY A 220 -34.35 6.34 -8.93
C GLY A 220 -33.68 5.50 -7.84
N VAL A 221 -32.93 6.10 -6.92
CA VAL A 221 -32.36 5.36 -5.77
C VAL A 221 -33.42 5.34 -4.68
N GLU A 222 -34.05 4.20 -4.47
CA GLU A 222 -34.90 3.96 -3.30
C GLU A 222 -34.16 4.43 -2.05
N ASP A 223 -34.74 5.34 -1.29
CA ASP A 223 -34.19 5.86 -0.04
C ASP A 223 -34.13 4.73 0.99
N LYS A 224 -32.97 4.09 1.07
CA LYS A 224 -32.80 2.95 1.96
C LYS A 224 -32.66 3.42 3.41
N PRO A 225 -33.33 2.81 4.38
CA PRO A 225 -33.21 3.15 5.81
C PRO A 225 -31.75 3.18 6.31
N SER A 226 -30.85 2.43 5.68
CA SER A 226 -29.42 2.43 5.99
C SER A 226 -28.75 3.78 5.75
N PHE A 227 -29.26 4.66 4.85
CA PHE A 227 -28.67 5.96 4.57
C PHE A 227 -28.81 6.95 5.74
N HIS A 228 -29.82 6.78 6.58
CA HIS A 228 -30.07 7.65 7.73
C HIS A 228 -29.30 7.22 8.98
N LYS A 229 -28.90 5.94 9.10
CA LYS A 229 -28.17 5.44 10.27
C LYS A 229 -26.73 6.01 10.30
N PRO A 230 -26.19 6.42 11.46
CA PRO A 230 -24.79 6.78 11.62
C PRO A 230 -23.85 5.67 11.14
N LEU A 231 -22.65 6.01 10.62
CA LEU A 231 -21.70 5.02 10.12
C LEU A 231 -21.33 3.98 11.18
N ILE A 232 -21.19 4.40 12.44
CA ILE A 232 -20.85 3.51 13.56
C ILE A 232 -21.93 2.44 13.81
N ASN A 233 -23.18 2.72 13.43
CA ASN A 233 -24.32 1.82 13.58
C ASN A 233 -24.51 0.90 12.35
N GLN A 234 -23.56 0.88 11.43
CA GLN A 234 -23.52 0.06 10.23
C GLN A 234 -22.55 -1.10 10.43
N PRO A 235 -22.99 -2.31 10.85
CA PRO A 235 -22.07 -3.38 11.22
C PRO A 235 -21.12 -3.81 10.10
N HIS A 236 -21.62 -3.89 8.85
CA HIS A 236 -20.79 -4.26 7.71
C HIS A 236 -19.67 -3.26 7.45
N PHE A 237 -19.89 -1.97 7.70
CA PHE A 237 -18.90 -0.93 7.59
C PHE A 237 -17.86 -1.01 8.72
N VAL A 238 -18.32 -1.08 9.99
CA VAL A 238 -17.42 -1.14 11.16
C VAL A 238 -16.54 -2.39 11.08
N LEU A 239 -17.14 -3.54 10.81
CA LEU A 239 -16.39 -4.79 10.60
C LEU A 239 -15.49 -4.73 9.37
N GLY A 240 -15.87 -3.98 8.33
CA GLY A 240 -15.05 -3.70 7.15
C GLY A 240 -13.79 -2.89 7.49
N VAL A 241 -13.91 -1.87 8.34
CA VAL A 241 -12.75 -1.08 8.85
C VAL A 241 -11.80 -1.99 9.63
N VAL A 242 -12.32 -2.84 10.52
CA VAL A 242 -11.50 -3.79 11.30
C VAL A 242 -10.87 -4.84 10.37
N ALA A 243 -11.61 -5.37 9.39
CA ALA A 243 -11.08 -6.33 8.42
C ALA A 243 -9.97 -5.71 7.56
N GLN A 244 -10.11 -4.44 7.18
CA GLN A 244 -9.08 -3.72 6.43
C GLN A 244 -7.81 -3.51 7.28
N PHE A 245 -7.98 -3.15 8.57
CA PHE A 245 -6.87 -3.07 9.52
C PHE A 245 -6.16 -4.42 9.64
N CYS A 246 -6.90 -5.51 9.86
CA CYS A 246 -6.34 -6.85 9.96
C CYS A 246 -5.60 -7.26 8.67
N TYR A 247 -6.18 -6.91 7.52
CA TYR A 247 -5.55 -7.23 6.23
C TYR A 247 -4.22 -6.49 6.05
N VAL A 248 -4.21 -5.16 6.22
CA VAL A 248 -2.98 -4.38 6.02
C VAL A 248 -1.93 -4.75 7.07
N ALA A 249 -2.34 -5.02 8.30
CA ALA A 249 -1.47 -5.54 9.35
C ALA A 249 -0.78 -6.85 8.90
N ALA A 250 -1.56 -7.85 8.46
CA ALA A 250 -1.03 -9.13 7.99
C ALA A 250 -0.13 -8.96 6.76
N GLN A 251 -0.58 -8.18 5.77
CA GLN A 251 0.15 -7.94 4.54
C GLN A 251 1.53 -7.32 4.81
N THR A 252 1.55 -6.23 5.56
CA THR A 252 2.80 -5.51 5.84
C THR A 252 3.76 -6.36 6.66
N GLY A 253 3.27 -7.08 7.67
CA GLY A 253 4.10 -8.00 8.44
C GLY A 253 4.73 -9.09 7.58
N ILE A 254 3.94 -9.73 6.71
CA ILE A 254 4.42 -10.78 5.81
C ILE A 254 5.43 -10.24 4.80
N PHE A 255 5.19 -9.06 4.22
CA PHE A 255 6.08 -8.44 3.24
C PHE A 255 7.41 -8.03 3.86
N SER A 256 7.38 -7.35 5.01
CA SER A 256 8.58 -6.84 5.70
C SER A 256 9.55 -7.95 6.10
N TYR A 257 9.04 -9.14 6.39
CA TYR A 257 9.89 -10.21 6.89
C TYR A 257 10.20 -11.32 5.87
N LEU A 258 9.83 -11.18 4.60
CA LEU A 258 10.19 -12.15 3.58
C LEU A 258 11.71 -12.26 3.43
N ILE A 259 12.44 -11.12 3.37
CA ILE A 259 13.91 -11.13 3.25
C ILE A 259 14.52 -11.81 4.49
N ASN A 260 14.04 -11.48 5.67
CA ASN A 260 14.49 -12.11 6.90
C ASN A 260 14.26 -13.61 6.88
N PHE A 261 13.09 -14.05 6.42
CA PHE A 261 12.74 -15.46 6.33
C PHE A 261 13.69 -16.25 5.40
N VAL A 262 13.94 -15.77 4.19
CA VAL A 262 14.80 -16.48 3.22
C VAL A 262 16.29 -16.43 3.58
N THR A 263 16.69 -15.52 4.47
CA THR A 263 18.08 -15.36 4.92
C THR A 263 18.30 -15.88 6.36
N ASP A 264 17.27 -16.45 6.99
CA ASP A 264 17.35 -17.01 8.34
C ASP A 264 18.26 -18.24 8.38
N GLU A 265 19.01 -18.38 9.46
CA GLU A 265 19.95 -19.51 9.62
C GLU A 265 19.26 -20.86 9.78
N SER A 266 18.02 -20.87 10.26
CA SER A 266 17.21 -22.06 10.40
C SER A 266 16.65 -22.59 9.06
N GLN A 267 16.63 -21.75 8.01
CA GLN A 267 16.12 -22.12 6.69
C GLN A 267 17.16 -22.88 5.85
N TYR A 268 16.72 -23.91 5.15
CA TYR A 268 17.54 -24.62 4.18
C TYR A 268 16.76 -24.76 2.85
N PRO A 269 17.35 -24.36 1.72
CA PRO A 269 18.64 -23.66 1.59
C PRO A 269 18.57 -22.22 2.08
N ARG A 270 19.62 -21.76 2.78
CA ARG A 270 19.78 -20.39 3.17
C ARG A 270 20.33 -19.55 2.02
N PHE A 271 19.73 -18.38 1.82
CA PHE A 271 20.18 -17.44 0.79
C PHE A 271 21.00 -16.31 1.40
N GLU A 272 21.94 -15.81 0.61
CA GLU A 272 22.70 -14.61 0.99
C GLU A 272 21.78 -13.39 1.03
N VAL A 273 21.98 -12.49 1.99
CA VAL A 273 21.14 -11.30 2.19
C VAL A 273 21.10 -10.41 0.94
N LYS A 274 22.21 -10.31 0.19
CA LYS A 274 22.26 -9.56 -1.06
C LYS A 274 21.23 -10.04 -2.11
N ASN A 275 20.80 -11.30 -2.05
CA ASN A 275 19.80 -11.86 -2.93
C ASN A 275 18.37 -11.65 -2.43
N GLY A 276 18.17 -11.21 -1.18
CA GLY A 276 16.87 -10.98 -0.57
C GLY A 276 15.92 -10.13 -1.41
N PRO A 277 16.36 -9.00 -1.99
CA PRO A 277 15.53 -8.17 -2.85
C PRO A 277 14.96 -8.88 -4.08
N TYR A 278 15.67 -9.85 -4.67
CA TYR A 278 15.13 -10.65 -5.77
C TYR A 278 13.94 -11.51 -5.32
N PHE A 279 14.05 -12.14 -4.14
CA PHE A 279 12.95 -12.93 -3.58
C PHE A 279 11.73 -12.06 -3.30
N LEU A 280 11.92 -10.86 -2.79
CA LEU A 280 10.84 -9.91 -2.53
C LEU A 280 10.19 -9.44 -3.84
N SER A 281 10.97 -9.13 -4.87
CA SER A 281 10.46 -8.77 -6.19
C SER A 281 9.64 -9.89 -6.83
N ILE A 282 10.04 -11.16 -6.67
CA ILE A 282 9.25 -12.32 -7.11
C ILE A 282 7.92 -12.37 -6.35
N GLY A 283 7.95 -12.16 -5.03
CA GLY A 283 6.74 -12.09 -4.22
C GLY A 283 5.77 -11.02 -4.71
N PHE A 284 6.25 -9.81 -4.99
CA PHE A 284 5.44 -8.72 -5.53
C PHE A 284 4.93 -8.98 -6.95
N ALA A 285 5.71 -9.67 -7.79
CA ALA A 285 5.24 -10.10 -9.10
C ALA A 285 4.07 -11.09 -8.97
N LEU A 286 4.17 -12.07 -8.09
CA LEU A 286 3.10 -13.02 -7.80
C LEU A 286 1.86 -12.33 -7.20
N PHE A 287 2.06 -11.35 -6.32
CA PHE A 287 1.00 -10.52 -5.79
C PHE A 287 0.28 -9.74 -6.92
N MET A 288 1.02 -9.16 -7.86
CA MET A 288 0.43 -8.47 -9.01
C MET A 288 -0.34 -9.43 -9.93
N ILE A 289 0.23 -10.60 -10.23
CA ILE A 289 -0.44 -11.66 -11.02
C ILE A 289 -1.72 -12.12 -10.32
N GLY A 290 -1.65 -12.32 -8.99
CA GLY A 290 -2.79 -12.68 -8.16
C GLY A 290 -3.91 -11.64 -8.21
N ARG A 291 -3.58 -10.35 -8.24
CA ARG A 291 -4.55 -9.25 -8.37
C ARG A 291 -5.25 -9.27 -9.73
N MET A 292 -4.50 -9.48 -10.81
CA MET A 292 -5.07 -9.54 -12.15
C MET A 292 -5.97 -10.76 -12.34
N SER A 293 -5.47 -11.95 -11.98
CA SER A 293 -6.21 -13.21 -12.09
C SER A 293 -7.42 -13.24 -11.15
N GLY A 294 -7.26 -12.76 -9.91
CA GLY A 294 -8.36 -12.68 -8.95
C GLY A 294 -9.45 -11.72 -9.40
N SER A 295 -9.10 -10.57 -10.00
CA SER A 295 -10.07 -9.66 -10.62
C SER A 295 -10.85 -10.33 -11.75
N TYR A 296 -10.18 -11.15 -12.57
CA TYR A 296 -10.84 -11.94 -13.62
C TYR A 296 -11.78 -12.98 -13.02
N ILE A 297 -11.34 -13.76 -12.03
CA ILE A 297 -12.15 -14.79 -11.34
C ILE A 297 -13.40 -14.17 -10.70
N MET A 298 -13.29 -12.97 -10.10
CA MET A 298 -14.42 -12.25 -9.51
C MET A 298 -15.48 -11.79 -10.53
N GLY A 299 -15.19 -11.84 -11.82
CA GLY A 299 -16.19 -11.69 -12.89
C GLY A 299 -17.18 -12.86 -12.96
N PHE A 300 -16.81 -14.06 -12.47
CA PHE A 300 -17.61 -15.27 -12.52
C PHE A 300 -18.04 -15.77 -11.14
N VAL A 301 -17.26 -15.45 -10.09
CA VAL A 301 -17.49 -15.89 -8.72
C VAL A 301 -17.73 -14.69 -7.81
N LYS A 302 -18.67 -14.81 -6.88
CA LYS A 302 -18.97 -13.74 -5.92
C LYS A 302 -17.70 -13.32 -5.17
N PRO A 303 -17.35 -12.01 -5.12
CA PRO A 303 -16.13 -11.52 -4.46
C PRO A 303 -15.97 -12.00 -3.02
N THR A 304 -17.08 -12.13 -2.29
CA THR A 304 -17.10 -12.65 -0.91
C THR A 304 -16.64 -14.11 -0.82
N ARG A 305 -16.98 -14.95 -1.80
CA ARG A 305 -16.54 -16.36 -1.83
C ARG A 305 -15.05 -16.47 -2.14
N VAL A 306 -14.56 -15.65 -3.08
CA VAL A 306 -13.13 -15.61 -3.42
C VAL A 306 -12.32 -15.11 -2.21
N LEU A 307 -12.78 -14.05 -1.54
CA LEU A 307 -12.17 -13.55 -0.32
C LEU A 307 -12.14 -14.61 0.79
N ALA A 308 -13.25 -15.34 1.01
CA ALA A 308 -13.31 -16.42 1.99
C ALA A 308 -12.32 -17.55 1.68
N LEU A 309 -12.30 -18.02 0.43
CA LEU A 309 -11.40 -19.08 0.00
C LEU A 309 -9.93 -18.66 0.16
N TYR A 310 -9.58 -17.45 -0.28
CA TYR A 310 -8.20 -16.96 -0.20
C TYR A 310 -7.76 -16.76 1.25
N SER A 311 -8.64 -16.23 2.11
CA SER A 311 -8.34 -16.12 3.55
C SER A 311 -8.15 -17.49 4.22
N ALA A 312 -9.02 -18.46 3.92
CA ALA A 312 -8.91 -19.81 4.44
C ALA A 312 -7.61 -20.49 3.99
N LEU A 313 -7.21 -20.32 2.72
CA LEU A 313 -5.96 -20.86 2.21
C LEU A 313 -4.74 -20.20 2.89
N CYS A 314 -4.76 -18.88 3.14
CA CYS A 314 -3.69 -18.22 3.91
C CYS A 314 -3.57 -18.81 5.32
N ILE A 315 -4.68 -19.07 6.00
CA ILE A 315 -4.68 -19.69 7.34
C ILE A 315 -4.04 -21.08 7.30
N LEU A 316 -4.29 -21.87 6.24
CA LEU A 316 -3.73 -23.22 6.08
C LEU A 316 -2.25 -23.22 5.67
N LEU A 317 -1.82 -22.22 4.89
CA LEU A 317 -0.45 -22.15 4.36
C LEU A 317 0.54 -21.52 5.34
N LEU A 318 0.11 -20.58 6.19
CA LEU A 318 1.01 -19.95 7.16
C LEU A 318 1.65 -20.94 8.15
N PRO A 319 0.97 -21.96 8.69
CA PRO A 319 1.62 -23.04 9.42
C PRO A 319 2.70 -23.77 8.61
N VAL A 320 2.46 -24.02 7.31
CA VAL A 320 3.46 -24.66 6.43
C VAL A 320 4.69 -23.77 6.26
N VAL A 321 4.50 -22.45 6.17
CA VAL A 321 5.61 -21.47 6.18
C VAL A 321 6.44 -21.62 7.46
N SER A 322 5.77 -21.80 8.61
CA SER A 322 6.42 -21.84 9.92
C SER A 322 7.10 -23.19 10.26
N LEU A 323 6.86 -24.24 9.47
CA LEU A 323 7.45 -25.56 9.70
C LEU A 323 8.89 -25.72 9.20
N GLU A 324 9.50 -24.68 8.64
CA GLU A 324 10.91 -24.66 8.19
C GLU A 324 11.25 -25.77 7.18
N MET A 325 10.30 -26.09 6.29
CA MET A 325 10.42 -27.16 5.28
C MET A 325 11.19 -26.71 4.02
N GLY A 326 12.07 -25.72 4.14
CA GLY A 326 12.91 -25.20 3.07
C GLY A 326 12.10 -24.64 1.89
N TRP A 327 12.28 -25.18 0.71
CA TRP A 327 11.58 -24.74 -0.50
C TRP A 327 10.04 -24.80 -0.40
N PHE A 328 9.50 -25.80 0.30
CA PHE A 328 8.05 -25.90 0.48
C PHE A 328 7.50 -24.72 1.29
N SER A 329 8.19 -24.31 2.34
CA SER A 329 7.81 -23.12 3.12
C SER A 329 7.91 -21.83 2.29
N LEU A 330 8.94 -21.68 1.46
CA LEU A 330 9.07 -20.53 0.57
C LEU A 330 7.97 -20.49 -0.51
N ILE A 331 7.65 -21.63 -1.12
CA ILE A 331 6.56 -21.73 -2.10
C ILE A 331 5.23 -21.41 -1.42
N ALA A 332 4.98 -21.94 -0.22
CA ALA A 332 3.77 -21.63 0.55
C ALA A 332 3.66 -20.12 0.82
N LEU A 333 4.77 -19.47 1.19
CA LEU A 333 4.82 -18.02 1.40
C LEU A 333 4.51 -17.24 0.10
N TYR A 334 5.04 -17.65 -1.03
CA TYR A 334 4.73 -17.04 -2.33
C TYR A 334 3.26 -17.22 -2.73
N VAL A 335 2.67 -18.38 -2.43
CA VAL A 335 1.22 -18.58 -2.63
C VAL A 335 0.42 -17.65 -1.71
N VAL A 336 0.86 -17.41 -0.47
CA VAL A 336 0.23 -16.41 0.41
C VAL A 336 0.30 -15.00 -0.20
N PHE A 337 1.44 -14.58 -0.78
CA PHE A 337 1.53 -13.30 -1.52
C PHE A 337 0.47 -13.20 -2.63
N PHE A 338 0.34 -14.25 -3.44
CA PHE A 338 -0.66 -14.33 -4.50
C PHE A 338 -2.09 -14.19 -3.94
N LEU A 339 -2.42 -14.94 -2.89
CA LEU A 339 -3.76 -14.96 -2.29
C LEU A 339 -4.15 -13.63 -1.63
N MET A 340 -3.21 -12.95 -0.99
CA MET A 340 -3.46 -11.65 -0.36
C MET A 340 -3.83 -10.55 -1.35
N SER A 341 -3.49 -10.68 -2.61
CA SER A 341 -3.51 -9.61 -3.60
C SER A 341 -4.87 -8.93 -3.83
N ILE A 342 -5.98 -9.68 -3.71
CA ILE A 342 -7.34 -9.17 -3.93
C ILE A 342 -8.03 -8.66 -2.66
N MET A 343 -7.45 -8.92 -1.48
CA MET A 343 -8.17 -8.72 -0.23
C MET A 343 -8.45 -7.25 0.04
N PHE A 344 -7.47 -6.36 -0.17
CA PHE A 344 -7.63 -4.91 0.04
C PHE A 344 -8.84 -4.34 -0.73
N PRO A 345 -8.88 -4.43 -2.07
CA PRO A 345 -9.96 -3.83 -2.84
C PRO A 345 -11.31 -4.49 -2.57
N THR A 346 -11.32 -5.79 -2.26
CA THR A 346 -12.55 -6.51 -1.97
C THR A 346 -13.15 -6.10 -0.62
N ILE A 347 -12.34 -6.04 0.43
CA ILE A 347 -12.79 -5.58 1.77
C ILE A 347 -13.26 -4.13 1.69
N PHE A 348 -12.50 -3.27 0.98
CA PHE A 348 -12.86 -1.88 0.77
C PHE A 348 -14.23 -1.74 0.11
N ALA A 349 -14.45 -2.43 -1.01
CA ALA A 349 -15.72 -2.37 -1.76
C ALA A 349 -16.91 -2.89 -0.92
N LEU A 350 -16.71 -3.96 -0.16
CA LEU A 350 -17.74 -4.51 0.73
C LEU A 350 -18.05 -3.56 1.90
N GLY A 351 -17.02 -2.91 2.45
CA GLY A 351 -17.17 -1.99 3.58
C GLY A 351 -17.93 -0.70 3.24
N ILE A 352 -17.78 -0.19 2.01
CA ILE A 352 -18.48 1.03 1.57
C ILE A 352 -19.84 0.76 0.90
N LYS A 353 -20.21 -0.52 0.78
CA LYS A 353 -21.42 -0.92 0.07
C LYS A 353 -22.68 -0.34 0.73
N ASP A 354 -23.62 0.14 -0.08
CA ASP A 354 -24.96 0.62 0.34
C ASP A 354 -24.93 1.74 1.40
N LEU A 355 -23.89 2.61 1.43
CA LEU A 355 -23.77 3.73 2.35
C LEU A 355 -24.24 5.07 1.78
N GLY A 356 -24.62 5.13 0.51
CA GLY A 356 -25.15 6.32 -0.16
C GLY A 356 -24.25 7.56 0.00
N PRO A 357 -24.80 8.71 0.44
CA PRO A 357 -24.03 9.96 0.59
C PRO A 357 -22.85 9.87 1.57
N LYS A 358 -22.84 8.89 2.47
CA LYS A 358 -21.79 8.69 3.48
C LYS A 358 -20.58 7.92 2.96
N THR A 359 -20.63 7.41 1.73
CA THR A 359 -19.56 6.61 1.12
C THR A 359 -18.19 7.28 1.17
N LYS A 360 -18.12 8.61 0.90
CA LYS A 360 -16.85 9.36 0.95
C LYS A 360 -16.22 9.35 2.34
N LYS A 361 -17.04 9.65 3.36
CA LYS A 361 -16.58 9.62 4.76
C LYS A 361 -16.20 8.21 5.20
N ALA A 362 -16.96 7.22 4.80
CA ALA A 362 -16.68 5.81 5.07
C ALA A 362 -15.36 5.36 4.43
N ALA A 363 -15.11 5.74 3.17
CA ALA A 363 -13.86 5.46 2.48
C ALA A 363 -12.64 6.01 3.24
N SER A 364 -12.71 7.23 3.78
CA SER A 364 -11.63 7.81 4.58
C SER A 364 -11.32 6.99 5.83
N PHE A 365 -12.33 6.47 6.53
CA PHE A 365 -12.11 5.60 7.69
C PHE A 365 -11.48 4.25 7.31
N ILE A 366 -11.88 3.67 6.17
CA ILE A 366 -11.27 2.41 5.69
C ILE A 366 -9.81 2.67 5.30
N VAL A 367 -9.48 3.81 4.69
CA VAL A 367 -8.09 4.19 4.40
C VAL A 367 -7.29 4.43 5.68
N MET A 368 -7.88 5.04 6.71
CA MET A 368 -7.22 5.18 8.02
C MET A 368 -6.85 3.83 8.65
N ALA A 369 -7.59 2.77 8.36
CA ALA A 369 -7.29 1.42 8.83
C ALA A 369 -5.95 0.85 8.30
N VAL A 370 -5.33 1.50 7.31
CA VAL A 370 -3.97 1.22 6.81
C VAL A 370 -2.92 1.32 7.92
N VAL A 371 -3.23 2.00 9.03
CA VAL A 371 -2.39 2.04 10.24
C VAL A 371 -2.09 0.64 10.83
N GLY A 372 -2.85 -0.38 10.47
CA GLY A 372 -2.50 -1.78 10.78
C GLY A 372 -1.08 -2.15 10.36
N GLY A 373 -0.62 -1.58 9.23
CA GLY A 373 0.75 -1.73 8.74
C GLY A 373 1.82 -1.04 9.59
N ALA A 374 1.44 -0.09 10.45
CA ALA A 374 2.35 0.52 11.42
C ALA A 374 2.50 -0.35 12.68
N ILE A 375 1.42 -0.99 13.11
CA ILE A 375 1.33 -1.63 14.43
C ILE A 375 1.81 -3.07 14.40
N PHE A 376 1.47 -3.81 13.36
CA PHE A 376 1.67 -5.25 13.33
C PHE A 376 3.12 -5.70 13.05
N PRO A 377 3.90 -5.08 12.13
CA PRO A 377 5.29 -5.50 11.89
C PRO A 377 6.16 -5.45 13.16
N PRO A 378 6.10 -4.41 14.03
CA PRO A 378 6.81 -4.44 15.31
C PRO A 378 6.44 -5.63 16.19
N LEU A 379 5.15 -5.98 16.26
CA LEU A 379 4.67 -7.13 17.03
C LEU A 379 5.20 -8.45 16.44
N MET A 380 5.11 -8.63 15.13
CA MET A 380 5.63 -9.81 14.44
C MET A 380 7.15 -9.93 14.59
N GLY A 381 7.88 -8.81 14.51
CA GLY A 381 9.31 -8.75 14.73
C GLY A 381 9.69 -9.12 16.15
N TRP A 382 8.95 -8.65 17.16
CA TRP A 382 9.16 -8.99 18.55
C TRP A 382 8.98 -10.49 18.81
N ILE A 383 7.94 -11.11 18.25
CA ILE A 383 7.73 -12.57 18.32
C ILE A 383 8.91 -13.30 17.66
N SER A 384 9.35 -12.81 16.49
CA SER A 384 10.46 -13.42 15.73
C SER A 384 11.82 -13.26 16.42
N ASP A 385 12.00 -12.24 17.25
CA ASP A 385 13.23 -12.02 18.04
C ASP A 385 13.28 -12.90 19.30
N ILE A 386 12.11 -13.29 19.84
CA ILE A 386 12.03 -14.19 21.01
C ILE A 386 12.18 -15.65 20.58
N TYR A 387 11.58 -16.01 19.45
CA TYR A 387 11.55 -17.40 18.94
C TYR A 387 12.42 -17.51 17.69
N THR A 388 11.79 -17.76 16.53
CA THR A 388 12.44 -17.78 15.21
C THR A 388 11.63 -16.95 14.24
N MET A 389 12.26 -16.59 13.08
CA MET A 389 11.54 -15.89 12.03
C MET A 389 10.33 -16.70 11.55
N SER A 390 10.48 -17.99 11.44
CA SER A 390 9.42 -18.91 11.02
C SER A 390 8.23 -18.91 11.97
N VAL A 391 8.47 -18.91 13.27
CA VAL A 391 7.40 -18.78 14.29
C VAL A 391 6.67 -17.46 14.18
N GLY A 392 7.34 -16.38 13.80
CA GLY A 392 6.71 -15.07 13.55
C GLY A 392 5.56 -15.14 12.52
N PHE A 393 5.62 -16.06 11.57
CA PHE A 393 4.56 -16.23 10.55
C PHE A 393 3.26 -16.88 11.07
N PHE A 394 3.21 -17.36 12.32
CA PHE A 394 1.93 -17.70 12.97
C PHE A 394 1.13 -16.46 13.38
N ALA A 395 1.79 -15.34 13.65
CA ALA A 395 1.14 -14.13 14.15
C ALA A 395 0.05 -13.56 13.23
N PRO A 396 0.13 -13.61 11.87
CA PRO A 396 -0.95 -13.16 10.99
C PRO A 396 -2.20 -14.05 10.98
N ILE A 397 -2.16 -15.28 11.47
CA ILE A 397 -3.29 -16.23 11.40
C ILE A 397 -4.58 -15.66 12.03
N PRO A 398 -4.57 -15.09 13.25
CA PRO A 398 -5.77 -14.49 13.84
C PRO A 398 -6.36 -13.38 12.98
N LEU A 399 -5.52 -12.62 12.27
CA LEU A 399 -5.95 -11.55 11.38
C LEU A 399 -6.70 -12.12 10.16
N PHE A 400 -6.18 -13.19 9.55
CA PHE A 400 -6.87 -13.88 8.45
C PHE A 400 -8.14 -14.59 8.92
N LEU A 401 -8.21 -15.09 10.16
CA LEU A 401 -9.45 -15.63 10.74
C LEU A 401 -10.54 -14.54 10.83
N PHE A 402 -10.16 -13.32 11.20
CA PHE A 402 -11.12 -12.21 11.20
C PHE A 402 -11.58 -11.85 9.78
N ILE A 403 -10.67 -11.83 8.79
CA ILE A 403 -11.02 -11.56 7.39
C ILE A 403 -11.95 -12.66 6.85
N LEU A 404 -11.71 -13.93 7.20
CA LEU A 404 -12.59 -15.05 6.86
C LEU A 404 -13.98 -14.86 7.47
N TYR A 405 -14.08 -14.53 8.76
CA TYR A 405 -15.36 -14.20 9.41
C TYR A 405 -16.08 -13.05 8.70
N TYR A 406 -15.35 -11.96 8.38
CA TYR A 406 -15.92 -10.82 7.66
C TYR A 406 -16.46 -11.25 6.30
N SER A 407 -15.72 -12.05 5.55
CA SER A 407 -16.12 -12.52 4.22
C SER A 407 -17.34 -13.44 4.23
N LEU A 408 -17.54 -14.22 5.29
CA LEU A 408 -18.67 -15.15 5.41
C LEU A 408 -19.93 -14.49 5.98
N LYS A 409 -19.80 -13.62 7.00
CA LYS A 409 -20.93 -13.06 7.74
C LYS A 409 -20.87 -11.55 7.93
N GLY A 410 -19.68 -10.99 8.20
CA GLY A 410 -19.53 -9.59 8.63
C GLY A 410 -19.86 -8.56 7.55
N HIS A 411 -19.77 -8.92 6.27
CA HIS A 411 -20.04 -8.04 5.13
C HIS A 411 -21.54 -7.80 4.86
N GLN A 412 -22.42 -8.52 5.51
CA GLN A 412 -23.86 -8.45 5.24
C GLN A 412 -24.44 -7.12 5.74
N VAL A 413 -25.07 -6.39 4.83
CA VAL A 413 -25.81 -5.18 5.16
C VAL A 413 -27.06 -5.59 5.91
N LYS A 414 -27.17 -5.21 7.19
CA LYS A 414 -28.40 -5.41 7.98
C LYS A 414 -29.33 -4.22 7.74
N ALA A 415 -30.53 -4.52 7.34
CA ALA A 415 -31.61 -3.55 7.11
C ALA A 415 -31.92 -2.72 8.37
#